data_85164eb95e4e8a8982f8d212110bf227
#
_entry.id   85164eb95e4e8a8982f8d212110bf227
#
_cell.length_a   1.000
_cell.length_b   1.000
_cell.length_c   1.000
_cell.angle_alpha   90.00
_cell.angle_beta   90.00
_cell.angle_gamma   90.00
#
_symmetry.space_group_name_H-M   'P 1'
#
loop_
_entity.id
_entity.type
_entity.pdbx_description
1 polymer ?
#
loop_
_entity_poly.entity_id
_entity_poly.type
_entity_poly.pdbx_seq_one_letter_code
_entity_poly.pdbx_strand_id
1 'polypeptide(L)'
;NNFYLRVRRLWHRHGFGVQSPSAYNFIRDVIEGTYPYYDYSDLEAQFPSVDNRSRKLAKLYFRIANSMQPRLWLSYQHSSEVYRHYIQSGCNHTQILNIDLEMDKGDRFCQLRVFDVACITLSEKYFSVCERLLDFADQHSILILEKIHSNPRNRNFWKHIIDSPLTCVTFDLYYCGIVFFDQTKSKQSFIVNF
;
A
#
# COMPACT_ATOMS: atom_id res chain seq x y z
N ASN A 1 -22.99 -5.54 -5.02
CA ASN A 1 -22.99 -5.58 -3.52
C ASN A 1 -22.03 -4.58 -2.85
N ASN A 2 -21.81 -3.43 -3.50
CA ASN A 2 -20.96 -2.36 -2.94
C ASN A 2 -21.62 -1.65 -1.74
N PHE A 3 -22.94 -1.71 -1.60
CA PHE A 3 -23.67 -1.06 -0.51
C PHE A 3 -23.40 -1.73 0.85
N TYR A 4 -23.42 -3.06 0.91
CA TYR A 4 -23.14 -3.81 2.15
C TYR A 4 -21.70 -3.57 2.65
N LEU A 5 -20.73 -3.52 1.73
CA LEU A 5 -19.34 -3.20 2.07
C LEU A 5 -19.19 -1.77 2.61
N ARG A 6 -19.94 -0.81 2.05
CA ARG A 6 -19.95 0.57 2.54
C ARG A 6 -20.55 0.67 3.94
N VAL A 7 -21.65 -0.01 4.19
CA VAL A 7 -22.30 -0.02 5.53
C VAL A 7 -21.39 -0.68 6.56
N ARG A 8 -20.78 -1.83 6.24
CA ARG A 8 -19.83 -2.51 7.15
C ARG A 8 -18.64 -1.62 7.50
N ARG A 9 -18.14 -0.78 6.56
CA ARG A 9 -17.03 0.15 6.78
C ARG A 9 -17.38 1.33 7.67
N LEU A 10 -18.65 1.76 7.69
CA LEU A 10 -19.09 2.84 8.58
C LEU A 10 -18.94 2.49 10.08
N TRP A 11 -18.99 1.19 10.42
CA TRP A 11 -18.81 0.71 11.80
C TRP A 11 -17.35 0.64 12.25
N HIS A 12 -16.39 0.79 11.33
CA HIS A 12 -14.95 0.69 11.60
C HIS A 12 -14.25 2.05 11.42
N ARG A 13 -14.96 3.14 11.69
CA ARG A 13 -14.37 4.48 11.64
C ARG A 13 -13.41 4.69 12.81
N HIS A 14 -12.29 5.39 12.55
CA HIS A 14 -11.32 5.85 13.54
C HIS A 14 -10.68 4.72 14.37
N GLY A 15 -10.46 3.54 13.79
CA GLY A 15 -9.80 2.44 14.48
C GLY A 15 -10.60 1.89 15.67
N PHE A 16 -11.91 2.09 15.74
CA PHE A 16 -12.75 1.55 16.80
C PHE A 16 -12.65 0.02 16.85
N GLY A 17 -12.29 -0.50 18.02
CA GLY A 17 -12.09 -1.95 18.23
C GLY A 17 -10.67 -2.45 17.90
N VAL A 18 -9.73 -1.60 17.51
CA VAL A 18 -8.32 -1.95 17.29
C VAL A 18 -7.61 -2.00 18.65
N GLN A 19 -7.24 -3.20 19.10
CA GLN A 19 -6.55 -3.39 20.39
C GLN A 19 -5.03 -3.26 20.30
N SER A 20 -4.46 -3.33 19.07
CA SER A 20 -3.02 -3.15 18.84
C SER A 20 -2.65 -1.67 18.81
N PRO A 21 -1.82 -1.16 19.74
CA PRO A 21 -1.41 0.26 19.72
C PRO A 21 -0.69 0.66 18.45
N SER A 22 0.14 -0.21 17.87
CA SER A 22 0.85 0.07 16.63
C SER A 22 -0.09 0.14 15.42
N ALA A 23 -1.07 -0.76 15.33
CA ALA A 23 -2.08 -0.72 14.27
C ALA A 23 -2.98 0.51 14.41
N TYR A 24 -3.38 0.87 15.62
CA TYR A 24 -4.15 2.07 15.90
C TYR A 24 -3.40 3.35 15.48
N ASN A 25 -2.13 3.46 15.87
CA ASN A 25 -1.31 4.62 15.49
C ASN A 25 -1.13 4.71 13.96
N PHE A 26 -0.92 3.58 13.28
CA PHE A 26 -0.82 3.58 11.82
C PHE A 26 -2.13 4.02 11.15
N ILE A 27 -3.28 3.58 11.65
CA ILE A 27 -4.59 4.05 11.14
C ILE A 27 -4.71 5.56 11.34
N ARG A 28 -4.52 6.05 12.57
CA ARG A 28 -4.71 7.45 12.93
C ARG A 28 -3.75 8.39 12.18
N ASP A 29 -2.47 8.04 12.13
CA ASP A 29 -1.43 8.96 11.69
C ASP A 29 -1.13 8.83 10.19
N VAL A 30 -1.25 7.61 9.64
CA VAL A 30 -0.91 7.34 8.24
C VAL A 30 -2.14 7.18 7.36
N ILE A 31 -3.10 6.31 7.73
CA ILE A 31 -4.26 6.06 6.87
C ILE A 31 -5.22 7.27 6.90
N GLU A 32 -5.64 7.69 8.08
CA GLU A 32 -6.61 8.77 8.28
C GLU A 32 -5.98 10.15 8.50
N GLY A 33 -4.63 10.23 8.52
CA GLY A 33 -3.89 11.44 8.84
C GLY A 33 -4.41 12.67 8.10
N THR A 34 -4.90 13.66 8.87
CA THR A 34 -5.48 14.92 8.37
C THR A 34 -4.52 16.10 8.51
N TYR A 35 -3.27 15.86 8.88
CA TYR A 35 -2.29 16.93 9.03
C TYR A 35 -2.14 17.71 7.73
N PRO A 36 -2.20 19.06 7.77
CA PRO A 36 -1.97 19.89 6.61
C PRO A 36 -0.46 19.94 6.32
N TYR A 37 0.01 18.99 5.51
CA TYR A 37 1.38 19.05 5.01
C TYR A 37 1.50 20.20 4.00
N TYR A 38 2.50 21.04 4.16
CA TYR A 38 2.73 22.20 3.26
C TYR A 38 2.90 21.78 1.79
N ASP A 39 3.53 20.64 1.55
CA ASP A 39 3.78 20.10 0.21
C ASP A 39 2.49 19.74 -0.54
N TYR A 40 1.36 19.51 0.16
CA TYR A 40 0.12 19.13 -0.50
C TYR A 40 -0.43 20.21 -1.43
N SER A 41 -0.33 21.49 -1.04
CA SER A 41 -0.79 22.60 -1.88
C SER A 41 0.00 22.70 -3.18
N ASP A 42 1.31 22.54 -3.10
CA ASP A 42 2.22 22.63 -4.26
C ASP A 42 2.03 21.42 -5.18
N LEU A 43 1.91 20.21 -4.62
CA LEU A 43 1.64 18.99 -5.38
C LEU A 43 0.26 19.01 -6.05
N GLU A 44 -0.77 19.53 -5.40
CA GLU A 44 -2.10 19.70 -6.00
C GLU A 44 -2.10 20.73 -7.13
N ALA A 45 -1.35 21.82 -6.98
CA ALA A 45 -1.19 22.81 -8.02
C ALA A 45 -0.40 22.28 -9.24
N GLN A 46 0.59 21.41 -9.00
CA GLN A 46 1.35 20.76 -10.06
C GLN A 46 0.51 19.74 -10.86
N PHE A 47 -0.45 19.06 -10.18
CA PHE A 47 -1.27 18.01 -10.78
C PHE A 47 -2.78 18.31 -10.65
N PRO A 48 -3.30 19.39 -11.25
CA PRO A 48 -4.68 19.84 -11.04
C PRO A 48 -5.74 18.87 -11.62
N SER A 49 -5.40 18.12 -12.67
CA SER A 49 -6.31 17.21 -13.38
C SER A 49 -6.40 15.80 -12.81
N VAL A 50 -5.74 15.54 -11.68
CA VAL A 50 -5.78 14.22 -11.03
C VAL A 50 -7.14 14.01 -10.36
N ASP A 51 -7.75 12.85 -10.61
CA ASP A 51 -9.03 12.48 -10.00
C ASP A 51 -8.92 12.30 -8.48
N ASN A 52 -10.05 12.44 -7.79
CA ASN A 52 -10.09 12.41 -6.33
C ASN A 52 -9.58 11.11 -5.72
N ARG A 53 -9.77 9.96 -6.39
CA ARG A 53 -9.29 8.67 -5.91
C ARG A 53 -7.76 8.61 -5.98
N SER A 54 -7.20 8.95 -7.13
CA SER A 54 -5.74 8.97 -7.34
C SER A 54 -5.06 9.97 -6.40
N ARG A 55 -5.66 11.15 -6.20
CA ARG A 55 -5.17 12.14 -5.23
C ARG A 55 -5.17 11.60 -3.81
N LYS A 56 -6.21 10.89 -3.42
CA LYS A 56 -6.33 10.27 -2.10
C LYS A 56 -5.27 9.21 -1.86
N LEU A 57 -5.02 8.34 -2.86
CA LEU A 57 -3.95 7.36 -2.82
C LEU A 57 -2.57 8.03 -2.79
N ALA A 58 -2.34 9.07 -3.60
CA ALA A 58 -1.10 9.82 -3.60
C ALA A 58 -0.77 10.41 -2.23
N LYS A 59 -1.75 11.02 -1.56
CA LYS A 59 -1.60 11.50 -0.17
C LYS A 59 -1.31 10.38 0.82
N LEU A 60 -1.88 9.21 0.65
CA LEU A 60 -1.56 8.03 1.46
C LEU A 60 -0.10 7.62 1.26
N TYR A 61 0.38 7.57 0.02
CA TYR A 61 1.77 7.19 -0.29
C TYR A 61 2.77 8.20 0.24
N PHE A 62 2.45 9.49 0.17
CA PHE A 62 3.22 10.53 0.85
C PHE A 62 3.34 10.22 2.36
N ARG A 63 2.23 9.94 3.04
CA ARG A 63 2.23 9.68 4.49
C ARG A 63 2.97 8.39 4.84
N ILE A 64 2.84 7.34 4.03
CA ILE A 64 3.63 6.10 4.19
C ILE A 64 5.13 6.42 4.03
N ALA A 65 5.52 7.12 2.98
CA ALA A 65 6.90 7.50 2.75
C ALA A 65 7.45 8.38 3.88
N ASN A 66 6.68 9.37 4.33
CA ASN A 66 7.06 10.25 5.43
C ASN A 66 7.19 9.50 6.77
N SER A 67 6.32 8.56 7.05
CA SER A 67 6.33 7.79 8.31
C SER A 67 7.41 6.71 8.33
N MET A 68 7.59 5.99 7.21
CA MET A 68 8.47 4.82 7.13
C MET A 68 9.89 5.15 6.67
N GLN A 69 10.09 6.30 6.02
CA GLN A 69 11.37 6.74 5.47
C GLN A 69 12.07 5.64 4.63
N PRO A 70 11.37 5.02 3.64
CA PRO A 70 11.90 3.90 2.90
C PRO A 70 13.08 4.30 2.02
N ARG A 71 14.08 3.43 1.93
CA ARG A 71 15.19 3.58 0.98
C ARG A 71 14.80 3.10 -0.41
N LEU A 72 14.05 1.97 -0.47
CA LEU A 72 13.63 1.33 -1.70
C LEU A 72 12.12 1.17 -1.77
N TRP A 73 11.52 1.80 -2.78
CA TRP A 73 10.11 1.67 -3.14
C TRP A 73 9.99 0.96 -4.50
N LEU A 74 9.43 -0.23 -4.52
CA LEU A 74 9.17 -0.99 -5.74
C LEU A 74 7.77 -0.66 -6.27
N SER A 75 7.63 -0.49 -7.57
CA SER A 75 6.36 -0.22 -8.24
C SER A 75 6.14 -1.21 -9.39
N TYR A 76 4.99 -1.88 -9.42
CA TYR A 76 4.59 -2.73 -10.52
C TYR A 76 3.28 -2.25 -11.12
N GLN A 77 3.31 -1.92 -12.45
CA GLN A 77 2.18 -1.33 -13.18
C GLN A 77 1.55 -0.11 -12.47
N HIS A 78 2.35 0.60 -11.72
CA HIS A 78 1.99 1.71 -10.87
C HIS A 78 2.84 2.95 -11.21
N SER A 79 3.22 3.13 -12.45
CA SER A 79 4.10 4.22 -12.92
C SER A 79 3.34 5.53 -13.13
N SER A 80 2.64 6.01 -12.10
CA SER A 80 2.08 7.37 -12.13
C SER A 80 3.14 8.37 -11.67
N GLU A 81 3.41 9.36 -12.50
CA GLU A 81 4.30 10.47 -12.15
C GLU A 81 3.82 11.21 -10.89
N VAL A 82 2.51 11.34 -10.73
CA VAL A 82 1.88 11.91 -9.53
C VAL A 82 2.32 11.17 -8.27
N TYR A 83 2.22 9.84 -8.26
CA TYR A 83 2.60 9.05 -7.09
C TYR A 83 4.09 9.17 -6.78
N ARG A 84 4.93 9.20 -7.82
CA ARG A 84 6.38 9.42 -7.67
C ARG A 84 6.65 10.72 -6.93
N HIS A 85 6.05 11.83 -7.35
CA HIS A 85 6.23 13.14 -6.71
C HIS A 85 5.77 13.15 -5.26
N TYR A 86 4.60 12.57 -4.96
CA TYR A 86 4.10 12.47 -3.60
C TYR A 86 4.98 11.60 -2.70
N ILE A 87 5.50 10.46 -3.19
CA ILE A 87 6.43 9.61 -2.44
C ILE A 87 7.73 10.37 -2.16
N GLN A 88 8.31 11.02 -3.16
CA GLN A 88 9.56 11.76 -3.02
C GLN A 88 9.42 13.00 -2.13
N SER A 89 8.27 13.68 -2.12
CA SER A 89 8.00 14.77 -1.18
C SER A 89 7.85 14.25 0.25
N GLY A 90 7.29 13.05 0.44
CA GLY A 90 7.23 12.41 1.76
C GLY A 90 8.59 11.91 2.26
N CYS A 91 9.47 11.48 1.35
CA CYS A 91 10.81 11.00 1.66
C CYS A 91 11.74 11.20 0.45
N ASN A 92 12.59 12.21 0.49
CA ASN A 92 13.41 12.65 -0.64
C ASN A 92 14.54 11.69 -1.02
N HIS A 93 14.97 10.83 -0.11
CA HIS A 93 16.02 9.82 -0.37
C HIS A 93 15.47 8.49 -0.88
N THR A 94 14.16 8.35 -1.03
CA THR A 94 13.54 7.12 -1.53
C THR A 94 13.91 6.87 -2.99
N GLN A 95 14.55 5.74 -3.26
CA GLN A 95 14.76 5.24 -4.62
C GLN A 95 13.49 4.50 -5.07
N ILE A 96 12.87 4.97 -6.16
CA ILE A 96 11.68 4.32 -6.72
C ILE A 96 12.10 3.52 -7.96
N LEU A 97 11.88 2.22 -7.92
CA LEU A 97 12.15 1.31 -9.02
C LEU A 97 10.84 0.73 -9.58
N ASN A 98 10.66 0.87 -10.90
CA ASN A 98 9.57 0.22 -11.61
C ASN A 98 9.98 -1.22 -11.96
N ILE A 99 9.15 -2.18 -11.58
CA ILE A 99 9.31 -3.59 -11.89
C ILE A 99 8.52 -3.86 -13.18
N ASP A 100 9.21 -4.27 -14.25
CA ASP A 100 8.61 -4.75 -15.49
C ASP A 100 8.68 -6.28 -15.55
N LEU A 101 7.74 -6.90 -16.26
CA LEU A 101 7.80 -8.34 -16.56
C LEU A 101 9.07 -8.74 -17.34
N GLU A 102 9.69 -7.79 -18.05
CA GLU A 102 10.96 -8.03 -18.75
C GLU A 102 12.14 -8.09 -17.79
N MET A 103 12.07 -7.44 -16.63
CA MET A 103 13.04 -7.62 -15.54
C MET A 103 12.97 -9.04 -14.95
N ASP A 104 11.88 -9.77 -15.17
CA ASP A 104 11.68 -11.14 -14.73
C ASP A 104 12.61 -12.15 -15.45
N LYS A 105 13.17 -11.76 -16.59
CA LYS A 105 14.11 -12.58 -17.39
C LYS A 105 15.58 -12.29 -17.11
N GLY A 106 15.89 -11.32 -16.26
CA GLY A 106 17.27 -10.91 -15.97
C GLY A 106 17.61 -10.90 -14.49
N ASP A 107 18.89 -11.06 -14.18
CA ASP A 107 19.49 -11.13 -12.84
C ASP A 107 19.17 -9.97 -11.87
N ARG A 108 18.52 -8.90 -12.33
CA ARG A 108 18.26 -7.72 -11.50
C ARG A 108 17.25 -7.97 -10.38
N PHE A 109 16.24 -8.83 -10.62
CA PHE A 109 15.29 -9.21 -9.57
C PHE A 109 15.96 -10.11 -8.52
N CYS A 110 16.92 -10.93 -8.93
CA CYS A 110 17.72 -11.77 -8.03
C CYS A 110 18.70 -10.95 -7.16
N GLN A 111 19.01 -9.71 -7.54
CA GLN A 111 19.86 -8.79 -6.77
C GLN A 111 19.08 -8.01 -5.70
N LEU A 112 17.74 -7.95 -5.83
CA LEU A 112 16.86 -7.34 -4.81
C LEU A 112 16.70 -8.34 -3.65
N ARG A 113 17.46 -8.15 -2.59
CA ARG A 113 17.39 -9.05 -1.41
C ARG A 113 16.26 -8.68 -0.45
N VAL A 114 15.86 -7.41 -0.39
CA VAL A 114 14.84 -6.87 0.50
C VAL A 114 14.29 -5.59 -0.10
N PHE A 115 13.03 -5.27 0.13
CA PHE A 115 12.41 -3.98 -0.18
C PHE A 115 11.78 -3.38 1.07
N ASP A 116 11.72 -2.06 1.17
CA ASP A 116 11.03 -1.40 2.27
C ASP A 116 9.53 -1.28 1.97
N VAL A 117 9.19 -0.81 0.77
CA VAL A 117 7.80 -0.71 0.30
C VAL A 117 7.69 -1.27 -1.11
N ALA A 118 6.67 -2.08 -1.37
CA ALA A 118 6.30 -2.49 -2.72
C ALA A 118 4.84 -2.14 -2.98
N CYS A 119 4.55 -1.50 -4.12
CA CYS A 119 3.20 -1.16 -4.56
C CYS A 119 2.89 -1.85 -5.88
N ILE A 120 1.83 -2.67 -5.88
CA ILE A 120 1.41 -3.47 -7.03
C ILE A 120 -0.03 -3.12 -7.40
N THR A 121 -0.24 -2.72 -8.64
CA THR A 121 -1.60 -2.64 -9.19
C THR A 121 -2.03 -4.03 -9.66
N LEU A 122 -3.11 -4.57 -9.08
CA LEU A 122 -3.68 -5.86 -9.45
C LEU A 122 -4.40 -5.76 -10.81
N SER A 123 -3.62 -5.88 -11.89
CA SER A 123 -4.08 -5.87 -13.27
C SER A 123 -3.93 -7.26 -13.90
N GLU A 124 -3.20 -7.38 -15.01
CA GLU A 124 -2.81 -8.66 -15.58
C GLU A 124 -1.42 -9.07 -15.07
N LYS A 125 -1.18 -10.39 -14.94
CA LYS A 125 0.12 -10.99 -14.62
C LYS A 125 0.76 -10.57 -13.26
N TYR A 126 -0.01 -9.96 -12.35
CA TYR A 126 0.53 -9.56 -11.04
C TYR A 126 0.90 -10.73 -10.13
N PHE A 127 0.34 -11.91 -10.37
CA PHE A 127 0.43 -13.05 -9.46
C PHE A 127 1.88 -13.47 -9.22
N SER A 128 2.64 -13.72 -10.29
CA SER A 128 4.06 -14.12 -10.20
C SER A 128 4.93 -13.07 -9.53
N VAL A 129 4.65 -11.79 -9.77
CA VAL A 129 5.38 -10.69 -9.12
C VAL A 129 5.09 -10.66 -7.63
N CYS A 130 3.82 -10.81 -7.24
CA CYS A 130 3.44 -10.85 -5.82
C CYS A 130 4.08 -12.03 -5.09
N GLU A 131 4.03 -13.24 -5.67
CA GLU A 131 4.66 -14.43 -5.06
C GLU A 131 6.13 -14.19 -4.79
N ARG A 132 6.87 -13.70 -5.79
CA ARG A 132 8.30 -13.40 -5.61
C ARG A 132 8.56 -12.31 -4.57
N LEU A 133 7.74 -11.26 -4.51
CA LEU A 133 7.90 -10.22 -3.49
C LEU A 133 7.62 -10.74 -2.08
N LEU A 134 6.70 -11.69 -1.92
CA LEU A 134 6.47 -12.34 -0.62
C LEU A 134 7.71 -13.10 -0.12
N ASP A 135 8.49 -13.70 -1.04
CA ASP A 135 9.73 -14.40 -0.69
C ASP A 135 10.86 -13.44 -0.26
N PHE A 136 10.81 -12.17 -0.69
CA PHE A 136 11.80 -11.13 -0.35
C PHE A 136 11.33 -10.18 0.76
N ALA A 137 10.11 -10.32 1.24
CA ALA A 137 9.58 -9.49 2.32
C ALA A 137 10.23 -9.86 3.66
N ASP A 138 10.65 -8.85 4.41
CA ASP A 138 11.11 -9.00 5.78
C ASP A 138 10.13 -8.34 6.78
N GLN A 139 10.47 -8.37 8.05
CA GLN A 139 9.64 -7.80 9.12
C GLN A 139 9.40 -6.29 9.00
N HIS A 140 10.19 -5.57 8.23
CA HIS A 140 10.08 -4.12 8.01
C HIS A 140 9.40 -3.78 6.69
N SER A 141 9.21 -4.77 5.82
CA SER A 141 8.61 -4.58 4.51
C SER A 141 7.12 -4.25 4.60
N ILE A 142 6.65 -3.42 3.67
CA ILE A 142 5.24 -3.12 3.44
C ILE A 142 4.88 -3.46 2.00
N LEU A 143 3.80 -4.24 1.82
CA LEU A 143 3.23 -4.50 0.51
C LEU A 143 1.89 -3.77 0.37
N ILE A 144 1.75 -2.97 -0.68
CA ILE A 144 0.53 -2.26 -1.04
C ILE A 144 -0.03 -2.90 -2.31
N LEU A 145 -1.28 -3.36 -2.25
CA LEU A 145 -1.99 -3.97 -3.37
C LEU A 145 -3.15 -3.06 -3.78
N GLU A 146 -3.07 -2.43 -4.95
CA GLU A 146 -4.19 -1.62 -5.47
C GLU A 146 -5.25 -2.48 -6.17
N LYS A 147 -6.47 -1.94 -6.26
CA LYS A 147 -7.61 -2.56 -6.93
C LYS A 147 -8.04 -3.90 -6.34
N ILE A 148 -7.84 -4.12 -5.04
CA ILE A 148 -8.20 -5.38 -4.35
C ILE A 148 -9.66 -5.77 -4.48
N HIS A 149 -10.57 -4.82 -4.69
CA HIS A 149 -12.02 -5.06 -4.85
C HIS A 149 -12.54 -4.84 -6.28
N SER A 150 -11.69 -4.62 -7.28
CA SER A 150 -12.12 -4.27 -8.64
C SER A 150 -12.87 -5.39 -9.37
N ASN A 151 -12.53 -6.64 -9.09
CA ASN A 151 -13.14 -7.82 -9.70
C ASN A 151 -13.09 -9.03 -8.75
N PRO A 152 -13.80 -10.14 -9.05
CA PRO A 152 -13.80 -11.33 -8.19
C PRO A 152 -12.41 -11.96 -8.01
N ARG A 153 -11.58 -11.99 -9.05
CA ARG A 153 -10.22 -12.55 -9.01
C ARG A 153 -9.35 -11.78 -8.01
N ASN A 154 -9.38 -10.45 -8.04
CA ASN A 154 -8.60 -9.61 -7.14
C ASN A 154 -9.10 -9.75 -5.69
N ARG A 155 -10.41 -9.87 -5.48
CA ARG A 155 -10.97 -10.13 -4.13
C ARG A 155 -10.52 -11.47 -3.56
N ASN A 156 -10.51 -12.51 -4.38
CA ASN A 156 -10.04 -13.84 -3.96
C ASN A 156 -8.53 -13.82 -3.66
N PHE A 157 -7.76 -13.13 -4.48
CA PHE A 157 -6.33 -12.95 -4.24
C PHE A 157 -6.07 -12.18 -2.95
N TRP A 158 -6.78 -11.07 -2.73
CA TRP A 158 -6.68 -10.31 -1.46
C TRP A 158 -7.00 -11.18 -0.25
N LYS A 159 -8.05 -11.99 -0.33
CA LYS A 159 -8.37 -12.95 0.73
C LYS A 159 -7.23 -13.95 0.96
N HIS A 160 -6.66 -14.50 -0.12
CA HIS A 160 -5.49 -15.39 -0.02
C HIS A 160 -4.30 -14.72 0.68
N ILE A 161 -4.01 -13.46 0.36
CA ILE A 161 -2.96 -12.68 1.05
C ILE A 161 -3.28 -12.51 2.54
N ILE A 162 -4.51 -12.19 2.91
CA ILE A 162 -4.92 -12.09 4.32
C ILE A 162 -4.71 -13.42 5.05
N ASP A 163 -5.05 -14.55 4.41
CA ASP A 163 -4.99 -15.88 5.02
C ASP A 163 -3.55 -16.46 5.03
N SER A 164 -2.63 -15.88 4.26
CA SER A 164 -1.22 -16.34 4.16
C SER A 164 -0.51 -16.34 5.52
N PRO A 165 0.24 -17.38 5.88
CA PRO A 165 1.03 -17.40 7.12
C PRO A 165 2.17 -16.38 7.13
N LEU A 166 2.61 -15.90 5.97
CA LEU A 166 3.66 -14.88 5.84
C LEU A 166 3.20 -13.49 6.24
N THR A 167 1.89 -13.21 6.16
CA THR A 167 1.33 -11.90 6.46
C THR A 167 0.87 -11.81 7.91
N CYS A 168 1.06 -10.66 8.53
CA CYS A 168 0.75 -10.46 9.94
C CYS A 168 -0.39 -9.48 10.16
N VAL A 169 -0.19 -8.22 9.81
CA VAL A 169 -1.22 -7.18 9.94
C VAL A 169 -1.64 -6.71 8.56
N THR A 170 -2.94 -6.68 8.29
CA THR A 170 -3.49 -6.22 7.01
C THR A 170 -4.54 -5.14 7.22
N PHE A 171 -4.53 -4.14 6.32
CA PHE A 171 -5.54 -3.07 6.28
C PHE A 171 -6.23 -3.07 4.91
N ASP A 172 -7.53 -3.27 4.90
CA ASP A 172 -8.38 -3.14 3.71
C ASP A 172 -8.96 -1.74 3.64
N LEU A 173 -8.47 -0.93 2.70
CA LEU A 173 -8.88 0.47 2.47
C LEU A 173 -9.85 0.61 1.28
N TYR A 174 -10.40 -0.49 0.77
CA TYR A 174 -11.25 -0.58 -0.41
C TYR A 174 -10.50 -0.37 -1.74
N TYR A 175 -9.81 0.74 -1.93
CA TYR A 175 -9.04 1.02 -3.15
C TYR A 175 -7.71 0.26 -3.18
N CYS A 176 -7.13 0.07 -2.01
CA CYS A 176 -5.93 -0.74 -1.83
C CYS A 176 -5.98 -1.53 -0.51
N GLY A 177 -5.14 -2.56 -0.43
CA GLY A 177 -4.80 -3.28 0.79
C GLY A 177 -3.37 -2.98 1.17
N ILE A 178 -3.09 -2.88 2.47
CA ILE A 178 -1.74 -2.72 3.02
C ILE A 178 -1.42 -3.95 3.86
N VAL A 179 -0.22 -4.51 3.69
CA VAL A 179 0.22 -5.76 4.32
C VAL A 179 1.54 -5.53 5.03
N PHE A 180 1.63 -6.00 6.27
CA PHE A 180 2.84 -6.03 7.08
C PHE A 180 3.26 -7.47 7.37
N PHE A 181 4.56 -7.69 7.52
CA PHE A 181 5.19 -9.01 7.65
C PHE A 181 5.86 -9.26 9.01
N ASP A 182 5.71 -8.35 9.97
CA ASP A 182 6.31 -8.46 11.31
C ASP A 182 5.68 -9.60 12.12
N GLN A 183 6.30 -10.78 12.07
CA GLN A 183 5.85 -12.01 12.75
C GLN A 183 5.90 -11.92 14.28
N THR A 184 6.46 -10.87 14.85
CA THR A 184 6.39 -10.62 16.31
C THR A 184 5.00 -10.15 16.73
N LYS A 185 4.17 -9.73 15.79
CA LYS A 185 2.79 -9.28 16.03
C LYS A 185 1.81 -10.44 15.83
N SER A 186 0.71 -10.39 16.56
CA SER A 186 -0.42 -11.30 16.30
C SER A 186 -1.08 -11.00 14.95
N LYS A 187 -1.53 -12.05 14.26
CA LYS A 187 -2.23 -11.92 12.98
C LYS A 187 -3.54 -11.15 13.15
N GLN A 188 -3.69 -10.05 12.45
CA GLN A 188 -4.87 -9.17 12.52
C GLN A 188 -5.21 -8.61 11.14
N SER A 189 -6.50 -8.47 10.86
CA SER A 189 -6.98 -7.87 9.63
C SER A 189 -8.03 -6.79 9.95
N PHE A 190 -7.80 -5.60 9.45
CA PHE A 190 -8.64 -4.43 9.70
C PHE A 190 -9.27 -3.94 8.40
N ILE A 191 -10.56 -3.59 8.48
CA ILE A 191 -11.25 -2.88 7.41
C ILE A 191 -11.35 -1.42 7.85
N VAL A 192 -10.72 -0.52 7.12
CA VAL A 192 -10.67 0.91 7.45
C VAL A 192 -11.41 1.70 6.38
N ASN A 193 -12.17 2.69 6.82
CA ASN A 193 -12.83 3.61 5.91
C ASN A 193 -11.83 4.67 5.45
N PHE A 194 -11.49 4.61 4.19
CA PHE A 194 -10.46 5.46 3.59
C PHE A 194 -11.03 6.27 2.42
#